data_9c0b463b19c7a685c6a2846735bd13ec
#
_entry.id   9c0b463b19c7a685c6a2846735bd13ec
#
_cell.length_a   1.000
_cell.length_b   1.000
_cell.length_c   1.000
_cell.angle_alpha   90.00
_cell.angle_beta   90.00
_cell.angle_gamma   90.00
#
_symmetry.space_group_name_H-M   'P 1'
#
loop_
_entity.id
_entity.type
_entity.pdbx_description
1 polymer ?
#
loop_
_entity_poly.entity_id
_entity_poly.type
_entity_poly.pdbx_seq_one_letter_code
_entity_poly.pdbx_strand_id
1 'polypeptide(L)'
;MRKISLIGLAMLIVSIPTFAGDYLTNTNQNAAFLRMIARGASIDVDGVYSNPAGLAFLPKDGLQVALTIQSAYQTRDIAATSPLWTMDGQTTVRNYEGTASAPVIPSIHAVYKK
;
A
#
# COMPACT_ATOMS: atom_id res chain seq x y z
N MET A 1 -18.99 -10.03 32.80
CA MET A 1 -18.43 -8.74 32.31
C MET A 1 -16.92 -8.58 32.52
N ARG A 2 -16.31 -9.01 33.64
CA ARG A 2 -14.85 -8.90 33.89
C ARG A 2 -13.94 -9.66 32.88
N LYS A 3 -14.41 -10.77 32.30
CA LYS A 3 -13.61 -11.58 31.34
C LYS A 3 -13.46 -10.91 29.95
N ILE A 4 -14.46 -10.14 29.52
CA ILE A 4 -14.42 -9.41 28.23
C ILE A 4 -13.44 -8.24 28.31
N SER A 5 -13.36 -7.56 29.48
CA SER A 5 -12.39 -6.47 29.67
C SER A 5 -10.95 -6.96 29.66
N LEU A 6 -10.67 -8.16 30.17
CA LEU A 6 -9.32 -8.75 30.14
C LEU A 6 -8.86 -9.13 28.73
N ILE A 7 -9.77 -9.63 27.89
CA ILE A 7 -9.47 -9.95 26.49
C ILE A 7 -9.23 -8.66 25.69
N GLY A 8 -10.03 -7.62 25.90
CA GLY A 8 -9.82 -6.32 25.27
C GLY A 8 -8.49 -5.67 25.67
N LEU A 9 -8.11 -5.77 26.95
CA LEU A 9 -6.83 -5.27 27.44
C LEU A 9 -5.66 -6.09 26.89
N ALA A 10 -5.79 -7.41 26.77
CA ALA A 10 -4.77 -8.27 26.18
C ALA A 10 -4.57 -7.99 24.69
N MET A 11 -5.64 -7.68 23.93
CA MET A 11 -5.52 -7.26 22.52
C MET A 11 -4.84 -5.91 22.36
N LEU A 12 -4.99 -4.99 23.31
CA LEU A 12 -4.31 -3.69 23.27
C LEU A 12 -2.79 -3.80 23.51
N ILE A 13 -2.36 -4.80 24.29
CA ILE A 13 -0.94 -5.02 24.62
C ILE A 13 -0.20 -5.72 23.48
N VAL A 14 -0.91 -6.42 22.58
CA VAL A 14 -0.33 -7.15 21.45
C VAL A 14 -0.24 -6.26 20.19
N SER A 15 -0.67 -5.00 20.21
CA SER A 15 -0.40 -4.05 19.12
C SER A 15 1.08 -3.65 19.12
N ILE A 16 1.93 -4.56 18.65
CA ILE A 16 3.32 -4.25 18.35
C ILE A 16 3.29 -3.30 17.14
N PRO A 17 3.95 -2.13 17.20
CA PRO A 17 4.10 -1.30 16.02
C PRO A 17 4.83 -2.12 14.96
N THR A 18 4.10 -2.58 13.96
CA THR A 18 4.69 -3.20 12.78
C THR A 18 5.20 -2.07 11.90
N PHE A 19 6.49 -1.85 11.91
CA PHE A 19 7.14 -1.05 10.86
C PHE A 19 7.13 -1.89 9.58
N ALA A 20 6.03 -1.86 8.86
CA ALA A 20 5.98 -2.35 7.50
C ALA A 20 6.79 -1.35 6.67
N GLY A 21 7.95 -1.78 6.18
CA GLY A 21 8.82 -0.92 5.39
C GLY A 21 8.05 -0.32 4.20
N ASP A 22 8.02 0.98 4.15
CA ASP A 22 7.12 1.81 3.38
C ASP A 22 7.68 2.30 2.04
N TYR A 23 8.74 1.69 1.56
CA TYR A 23 9.36 2.14 0.31
C TYR A 23 8.54 1.81 -0.95
N LEU A 24 7.45 1.10 -0.80
CA LEU A 24 6.46 0.92 -1.86
C LEU A 24 5.35 1.93 -1.68
N THR A 25 5.32 2.94 -2.54
CA THR A 25 4.17 3.81 -2.66
C THR A 25 2.94 2.93 -2.88
N ASN A 26 1.96 3.02 -1.99
CA ASN A 26 0.70 2.33 -2.18
C ASN A 26 0.01 2.91 -3.42
N THR A 27 0.06 2.18 -4.52
CA THR A 27 -0.53 2.61 -5.79
C THR A 27 -2.03 2.35 -5.85
N ASN A 28 -2.62 1.75 -4.80
CA ASN A 28 -3.96 1.21 -4.79
C ASN A 28 -4.23 0.29 -5.99
N GLN A 29 -3.16 -0.25 -6.58
CA GLN A 29 -3.19 -1.05 -7.80
C GLN A 29 -3.93 -0.36 -8.96
N ASN A 30 -3.96 0.96 -8.96
CA ASN A 30 -4.69 1.77 -9.94
C ASN A 30 -3.75 2.78 -10.61
N ALA A 31 -3.70 2.77 -11.94
CA ALA A 31 -2.89 3.70 -12.71
C ALA A 31 -3.30 5.18 -12.50
N ALA A 32 -4.55 5.47 -12.19
CA ALA A 32 -5.02 6.82 -11.90
C ALA A 32 -4.39 7.38 -10.61
N PHE A 33 -4.10 6.53 -9.62
CA PHE A 33 -3.42 6.93 -8.40
C PHE A 33 -1.98 7.41 -8.67
N LEU A 34 -1.27 6.77 -9.62
CA LEU A 34 0.08 7.18 -10.00
C LEU A 34 0.11 8.58 -10.65
N ARG A 35 -0.96 8.96 -11.34
CA ARG A 35 -1.10 10.28 -11.98
C ARG A 35 -1.45 11.37 -10.97
N MET A 36 -2.19 11.03 -9.94
CA MET A 36 -2.66 11.96 -8.91
C MET A 36 -2.73 11.23 -7.58
N ILE A 37 -1.72 11.39 -6.75
CA ILE A 37 -1.62 10.72 -5.44
C ILE A 37 -2.69 11.22 -4.46
N ALA A 38 -3.10 12.49 -4.56
CA ALA A 38 -4.15 13.07 -3.73
C ALA A 38 -5.55 12.72 -4.28
N ARG A 39 -6.00 11.50 -4.05
CA ARG A 39 -7.29 11.00 -4.54
C ARG A 39 -8.43 11.02 -3.52
N GLY A 40 -8.18 11.52 -2.31
CA GLY A 40 -9.18 11.56 -1.25
C GLY A 40 -10.43 12.40 -1.56
N ALA A 41 -10.39 13.27 -2.57
CA ALA A 41 -11.53 14.06 -3.05
C ALA A 41 -11.94 13.70 -4.49
N SER A 42 -11.44 12.61 -5.06
CA SER A 42 -11.78 12.25 -6.44
C SER A 42 -13.22 11.75 -6.55
N ILE A 43 -13.90 12.17 -7.62
CA ILE A 43 -15.23 11.69 -8.01
C ILE A 43 -15.04 10.86 -9.28
N ASP A 44 -14.70 9.61 -9.11
CA ASP A 44 -14.39 8.69 -10.21
C ASP A 44 -14.69 7.25 -9.77
N VAL A 45 -14.71 6.30 -10.70
CA VAL A 45 -15.03 4.90 -10.43
C VAL A 45 -14.02 4.25 -9.47
N ASP A 46 -12.75 4.65 -9.53
CA ASP A 46 -11.71 4.20 -8.59
C ASP A 46 -11.88 4.77 -7.16
N GLY A 47 -12.81 5.68 -6.96
CA GLY A 47 -13.23 6.17 -5.65
C GLY A 47 -13.73 5.08 -4.70
N VAL A 48 -14.09 3.90 -5.23
CA VAL A 48 -14.39 2.70 -4.42
C VAL A 48 -13.33 2.47 -3.34
N TYR A 49 -12.08 2.73 -3.64
CA TYR A 49 -10.96 2.56 -2.72
C TYR A 49 -10.57 3.85 -2.00
N SER A 50 -10.46 4.96 -2.74
CA SER A 50 -9.84 6.20 -2.24
C SER A 50 -10.83 7.20 -1.65
N ASN A 51 -12.09 7.23 -2.17
CA ASN A 51 -13.14 8.15 -1.73
C ASN A 51 -14.54 7.54 -1.95
N PRO A 52 -14.95 6.55 -1.15
CA PRO A 52 -16.26 5.92 -1.32
C PRO A 52 -17.44 6.89 -1.28
N ALA A 53 -17.36 7.96 -0.48
CA ALA A 53 -18.40 8.99 -0.43
C ALA A 53 -18.53 9.76 -1.74
N GLY A 54 -17.44 9.90 -2.49
CA GLY A 54 -17.44 10.56 -3.81
C GLY A 54 -18.24 9.82 -4.87
N LEU A 55 -18.50 8.52 -4.68
CA LEU A 55 -19.26 7.71 -5.63
C LEU A 55 -20.72 8.18 -5.76
N ALA A 56 -21.27 8.76 -4.70
CA ALA A 56 -22.61 9.36 -4.74
C ALA A 56 -22.72 10.53 -5.74
N PHE A 57 -21.60 11.18 -6.03
CA PHE A 57 -21.52 12.34 -6.92
C PHE A 57 -21.09 12.00 -8.35
N LEU A 58 -20.94 10.71 -8.68
CA LEU A 58 -20.63 10.31 -10.06
C LEU A 58 -21.65 10.92 -11.03
N PRO A 59 -21.21 11.46 -12.19
CA PRO A 59 -22.07 12.20 -13.09
C PRO A 59 -23.08 11.33 -13.85
N LYS A 60 -22.88 10.03 -13.89
CA LYS A 60 -23.73 9.09 -14.62
C LYS A 60 -24.36 8.08 -13.68
N ASP A 61 -25.61 7.75 -13.92
CA ASP A 61 -26.30 6.65 -13.28
C ASP A 61 -26.05 5.34 -14.03
N GLY A 62 -26.33 4.21 -13.37
CA GLY A 62 -26.16 2.89 -13.92
C GLY A 62 -24.79 2.28 -13.58
N LEU A 63 -24.47 1.21 -14.29
CA LEU A 63 -23.21 0.48 -14.12
C LEU A 63 -22.04 1.22 -14.79
N GLN A 64 -21.03 1.51 -14.01
CA GLN A 64 -19.76 2.08 -14.48
C GLN A 64 -18.64 1.14 -14.12
N VAL A 65 -17.75 0.83 -15.05
CA VAL A 65 -16.62 -0.08 -14.87
C VAL A 65 -15.35 0.62 -15.31
N ALA A 66 -14.30 0.51 -14.52
CA ALA A 66 -12.97 0.96 -14.85
C ALA A 66 -12.01 -0.23 -14.79
N LEU A 67 -11.23 -0.42 -15.84
CA LEU A 67 -10.15 -1.39 -15.93
C LEU A 67 -8.85 -0.63 -16.08
N THR A 68 -7.86 -0.94 -15.23
CA THR A 68 -6.52 -0.38 -15.36
C THR A 68 -5.47 -1.48 -15.31
N ILE A 69 -4.39 -1.25 -16.03
CA ILE A 69 -3.22 -2.13 -16.05
C ILE A 69 -2.01 -1.26 -15.78
N GLN A 70 -1.15 -1.71 -14.88
CA GLN A 70 0.12 -1.07 -14.59
C GLN A 70 1.25 -2.08 -14.59
N SER A 71 2.46 -1.60 -14.81
CA SER A 71 3.69 -2.36 -14.68
C SER A 71 4.57 -1.68 -13.66
N ALA A 72 5.19 -2.45 -12.78
CA ALA A 72 6.10 -1.95 -11.77
C ALA A 72 7.45 -2.65 -11.90
N TYR A 73 8.50 -1.86 -11.90
CA TYR A 73 9.88 -2.32 -11.84
C TYR A 73 10.62 -1.49 -10.80
N GLN A 74 11.26 -2.16 -9.87
CA GLN A 74 11.97 -1.50 -8.78
C GLN A 74 13.34 -2.13 -8.58
N THR A 75 14.36 -1.29 -8.51
CA THR A 75 15.70 -1.67 -8.06
C THR A 75 16.00 -1.00 -6.73
N ARG A 76 16.76 -1.65 -5.90
CA ARG A 76 17.15 -1.12 -4.60
C ARG A 76 18.56 -1.57 -4.24
N ASP A 77 19.40 -0.60 -3.90
CA ASP A 77 20.72 -0.83 -3.34
C ASP A 77 20.64 -0.64 -1.83
N ILE A 78 21.03 -1.66 -1.08
CA ILE A 78 20.99 -1.67 0.37
C ILE A 78 22.40 -1.79 0.90
N ALA A 79 22.90 -0.74 1.54
CA ALA A 79 24.11 -0.79 2.32
C ALA A 79 23.78 -1.18 3.76
N ALA A 80 24.19 -2.36 4.19
CA ALA A 80 23.90 -2.86 5.52
C ALA A 80 25.17 -3.02 6.36
N THR A 81 25.05 -2.65 7.63
CA THR A 81 26.10 -2.89 8.65
C THR A 81 25.53 -3.72 9.77
N SER A 82 26.33 -4.62 10.32
CA SER A 82 25.96 -5.42 11.48
C SER A 82 27.14 -5.55 12.43
N PRO A 83 26.92 -5.52 13.74
CA PRO A 83 27.97 -5.85 14.72
C PRO A 83 28.61 -7.23 14.49
N LEU A 84 27.85 -8.15 13.90
CA LEU A 84 28.34 -9.51 13.57
C LEU A 84 29.39 -9.51 12.44
N TRP A 85 29.48 -8.43 11.68
CA TRP A 85 30.46 -8.27 10.59
C TRP A 85 31.62 -7.38 10.97
N THR A 86 31.78 -7.12 12.26
CA THR A 86 32.90 -6.33 12.77
C THR A 86 34.09 -7.29 12.98
N MET A 87 35.13 -7.09 12.19
CA MET A 87 36.42 -7.80 12.34
C MET A 87 37.49 -6.75 12.66
N ASP A 88 38.33 -7.04 13.63
CA ASP A 88 39.45 -6.17 14.06
C ASP A 88 39.02 -4.71 14.40
N GLY A 89 37.81 -4.55 14.98
CA GLY A 89 37.30 -3.26 15.38
C GLY A 89 36.79 -2.38 14.21
N GLN A 90 36.80 -2.91 12.98
CA GLN A 90 36.26 -2.21 11.81
C GLN A 90 34.91 -2.79 11.38
N THR A 91 33.93 -1.96 11.27
CA THR A 91 32.60 -2.35 10.79
C THR A 91 32.61 -2.52 9.27
N THR A 92 32.33 -3.71 8.79
CA THR A 92 32.23 -3.99 7.36
C THR A 92 30.87 -3.62 6.84
N VAL A 93 30.81 -2.79 5.81
CA VAL A 93 29.59 -2.50 5.05
C VAL A 93 29.42 -3.55 3.96
N ARG A 94 28.25 -4.18 3.91
CA ARG A 94 27.87 -5.09 2.83
C ARG A 94 26.78 -4.46 1.99
N ASN A 95 26.98 -4.50 0.68
CA ASN A 95 26.00 -4.01 -0.28
C ASN A 95 25.20 -5.16 -0.86
N TYR A 96 23.90 -4.99 -0.93
CA TYR A 96 22.96 -5.92 -1.50
C TYR A 96 22.14 -5.20 -2.56
N GLU A 97 21.98 -5.83 -3.71
CA GLU A 97 21.07 -5.38 -4.75
C GLU A 97 19.79 -6.19 -4.69
N GLY A 98 18.67 -5.49 -4.68
CA GLY A 98 17.33 -6.09 -4.77
C GLY A 98 16.63 -5.62 -6.02
N THR A 99 16.07 -6.55 -6.79
CA THR A 99 15.26 -6.24 -7.97
C THR A 99 13.90 -6.89 -7.80
N ALA A 100 12.84 -6.10 -7.93
CA ALA A 100 11.46 -6.57 -7.95
C ALA A 100 10.79 -6.14 -9.24
N SER A 101 10.11 -7.06 -9.89
CA SER A 101 9.40 -6.82 -11.14
C SER A 101 8.00 -7.41 -11.09
N ALA A 102 7.01 -6.58 -11.36
CA ALA A 102 5.64 -7.00 -11.58
C ALA A 102 5.20 -6.47 -12.96
N PRO A 103 5.33 -7.28 -14.01
CA PRO A 103 5.14 -6.83 -15.38
C PRO A 103 3.69 -6.43 -15.66
N VAL A 104 2.73 -7.06 -14.99
CA VAL A 104 1.31 -6.76 -15.15
C VAL A 104 0.62 -6.81 -13.80
N ILE A 105 0.05 -5.69 -13.41
CA ILE A 105 -0.81 -5.57 -12.23
C ILE A 105 -2.17 -5.05 -12.72
N PRO A 106 -3.15 -5.94 -12.97
CA PRO A 106 -4.48 -5.52 -13.37
C PRO A 106 -5.30 -5.04 -12.16
N SER A 107 -6.16 -4.05 -12.37
CA SER A 107 -7.20 -3.72 -11.42
C SER A 107 -8.53 -3.43 -12.11
N ILE A 108 -9.61 -3.86 -11.51
CA ILE A 108 -10.97 -3.63 -11.98
C ILE A 108 -11.80 -3.02 -10.85
N HIS A 109 -12.50 -1.96 -11.18
CA HIS A 109 -13.43 -1.31 -10.28
C HIS A 109 -14.80 -1.24 -10.95
N ALA A 110 -15.85 -1.54 -10.22
CA ALA A 110 -17.22 -1.48 -10.71
C ALA A 110 -18.10 -0.76 -9.68
N VAL A 111 -18.92 0.15 -10.15
CA VAL A 111 -19.87 0.93 -9.35
C VAL A 111 -21.20 0.93 -10.04
N TYR A 112 -22.28 0.74 -9.27
CA TYR A 112 -23.64 0.92 -9.73
C TYR A 112 -24.28 2.07 -8.95
N LYS A 113 -24.62 3.15 -9.65
CA LYS A 113 -25.34 4.29 -9.10
C LYS A 113 -26.79 4.25 -9.59
N LYS A 114 -27.73 4.43 -8.67
CA LYS A 114 -29.16 4.49 -8.95
C LYS A 114 -29.66 5.92 -8.75
#